data_0c65a9e09e8c8486e1c542f48e2bd9d4
#
_entry.id   0c65a9e09e8c8486e1c542f48e2bd9d4
#
_cell.length_a   1.000
_cell.length_b   1.000
_cell.length_c   1.000
_cell.angle_alpha   90.00
_cell.angle_beta   90.00
_cell.angle_gamma   90.00
#
_symmetry.space_group_name_H-M   'P 1'
#
loop_
_entity.id
_entity.type
_entity.pdbx_description
1 polymer ?
#
loop_
_entity_poly.entity_id
_entity_poly.type
_entity_poly.pdbx_seq_one_letter_code
_entity_poly.pdbx_strand_id
1 'polypeptide(L)'
;WTDILINVRYSRKEDGFMKVWINDKLILESLNIKTFTPYTNKGAKLEWGIYQTGVSDWKRKHGEKPYPTMVVYFDEVNQGNSREKVTKNLGN
;
A
#
# COMPACT_ATOMS: atom_id res chain seq x y z
N TRP A 1 -2.70 -5.29 -16.13
CA TRP A 1 -2.08 -4.47 -15.11
C TRP A 1 -3.11 -3.58 -14.41
N THR A 2 -2.86 -3.34 -13.15
CA THR A 2 -3.70 -2.46 -12.34
C THR A 2 -2.86 -1.29 -11.87
N ASP A 3 -3.29 -0.06 -12.19
CA ASP A 3 -2.65 1.15 -11.71
C ASP A 3 -3.25 1.54 -10.38
N ILE A 4 -2.40 1.70 -9.38
CA ILE A 4 -2.82 2.14 -8.04
C ILE A 4 -2.11 3.45 -7.73
N LEU A 5 -2.88 4.49 -7.41
CA LEU A 5 -2.37 5.77 -6.97
C LEU A 5 -2.88 6.05 -5.57
N ILE A 6 -1.97 6.36 -4.67
CA ILE A 6 -2.30 6.67 -3.28
C ILE A 6 -1.80 8.07 -2.97
N ASN A 7 -2.70 8.91 -2.44
CA ASN A 7 -2.36 10.21 -1.91
C ASN A 7 -2.67 10.22 -0.41
N VAL A 8 -1.64 10.41 0.39
CA VAL A 8 -1.79 10.34 1.84
C VAL A 8 -1.06 11.51 2.50
N ARG A 9 -1.73 12.13 3.46
CA ARG A 9 -1.11 13.09 4.37
C ARG A 9 -1.01 12.45 5.75
N TYR A 10 0.21 12.22 6.19
CA TYR A 10 0.45 11.66 7.51
C TYR A 10 0.33 12.74 8.57
N SER A 11 -0.50 12.52 9.56
CA SER A 11 -0.69 13.47 10.65
C SER A 11 -1.14 12.76 11.94
N ARG A 12 -0.69 13.28 13.06
CA ARG A 12 -1.17 12.86 14.38
C ARG A 12 -2.40 13.64 14.83
N LYS A 13 -2.75 14.67 14.07
CA LYS A 13 -3.95 15.48 14.28
C LYS A 13 -5.04 15.05 13.32
N GLU A 14 -6.23 15.58 13.46
CA GLU A 14 -7.36 15.25 12.60
C GLU A 14 -7.35 16.06 11.30
N ASP A 15 -6.17 16.29 10.73
CA ASP A 15 -5.99 16.95 9.45
C ASP A 15 -5.32 16.07 8.41
N GLY A 16 -5.15 14.79 8.73
CA GLY A 16 -4.64 13.81 7.76
C GLY A 16 -5.71 13.36 6.78
N PHE A 17 -5.28 12.74 5.70
CA PHE A 17 -6.20 12.16 4.73
C PHE A 17 -5.54 10.99 4.00
N MET A 18 -6.38 10.17 3.37
CA MET A 18 -5.95 9.12 2.46
C MET A 18 -6.93 9.04 1.29
N LYS A 19 -6.40 9.06 0.09
CA LYS A 19 -7.18 8.88 -1.15
C LYS A 19 -6.51 7.81 -1.98
N VAL A 20 -7.31 6.93 -2.55
CA VAL A 20 -6.81 5.83 -3.38
C VAL A 20 -7.60 5.78 -4.68
N TRP A 21 -6.86 5.74 -5.79
CA TRP A 21 -7.42 5.56 -7.13
C TRP A 21 -6.93 4.22 -7.67
N ILE A 22 -7.83 3.49 -8.30
CA ILE A 22 -7.48 2.28 -9.07
C ILE A 22 -7.91 2.51 -10.50
N ASN A 23 -6.97 2.43 -11.43
CA ASN A 23 -7.18 2.70 -12.86
C ASN A 23 -7.91 4.04 -13.07
N ASP A 24 -7.38 5.09 -12.41
CA ASP A 24 -7.90 6.46 -12.44
C ASP A 24 -9.26 6.67 -11.79
N LYS A 25 -9.84 5.64 -11.19
CA LYS A 25 -11.12 5.75 -10.50
C LYS A 25 -10.88 5.90 -8.99
N LEU A 26 -11.42 6.95 -8.40
CA LEU A 26 -11.35 7.16 -6.95
C LEU A 26 -12.20 6.11 -6.24
N ILE A 27 -11.56 5.29 -5.42
CA ILE A 27 -12.24 4.20 -4.71
C ILE A 27 -12.29 4.42 -3.20
N LEU A 28 -11.40 5.26 -2.66
CA LEU A 28 -11.36 5.55 -1.23
C LEU A 28 -11.01 7.01 -1.04
N GLU A 29 -11.78 7.70 -0.18
CA GLU A 29 -11.46 9.03 0.27
C GLU A 29 -11.79 9.14 1.75
N SER A 30 -10.77 9.32 2.58
CA SER A 30 -10.92 9.53 4.02
C SER A 30 -10.26 10.86 4.38
N LEU A 31 -11.05 11.82 4.85
CA LEU A 31 -10.59 13.16 5.17
C LEU A 31 -10.67 13.40 6.66
N ASN A 32 -9.84 14.33 7.14
CA ASN A 32 -9.86 14.77 8.54
C ASN A 32 -9.67 13.63 9.51
N ILE A 33 -8.66 12.79 9.25
CA ILE A 33 -8.35 11.62 10.06
C ILE A 33 -6.95 11.73 10.63
N LYS A 34 -6.70 10.99 11.72
CA LYS A 34 -5.36 10.78 12.24
C LYS A 34 -4.76 9.60 11.49
N THR A 35 -3.73 9.84 10.70
CA THR A 35 -3.05 8.80 9.92
C THR A 35 -1.87 8.19 10.64
N PHE A 36 -1.44 8.79 11.76
CA PHE A 36 -0.47 8.23 12.68
C PHE A 36 -1.12 7.96 14.04
N THR A 37 -0.65 6.90 14.71
CA THR A 37 -0.99 6.69 16.12
C THR A 37 -0.17 7.65 16.99
N PRO A 38 -0.66 8.01 18.19
CA PRO A 38 0.11 8.86 19.10
C PRO A 38 1.40 8.20 19.61
N TYR A 39 1.54 6.90 19.44
CA TYR A 39 2.70 6.14 19.92
C TYR A 39 3.78 5.95 18.86
N THR A 40 3.54 6.40 17.62
CA THR A 40 4.49 6.25 16.53
C THR A 40 5.53 7.36 16.58
N ASN A 41 6.80 7.01 16.80
CA ASN A 41 7.91 7.96 16.83
C ASN A 41 8.65 8.06 15.50
N LYS A 42 8.42 7.12 14.60
CA LYS A 42 9.10 7.05 13.31
C LYS A 42 8.18 7.57 12.21
N GLY A 43 8.78 8.13 11.17
CA GLY A 43 8.04 8.52 9.98
C GLY A 43 7.49 7.30 9.25
N ALA A 44 6.53 7.55 8.36
CA ALA A 44 6.02 6.52 7.48
C ALA A 44 7.00 6.24 6.35
N LYS A 45 6.96 5.02 5.83
CA LYS A 45 7.74 4.64 4.67
C LYS A 45 6.87 3.85 3.71
N LEU A 46 7.22 3.89 2.42
CA LEU A 46 6.56 3.10 1.41
C LEU A 46 7.14 1.68 1.42
N GLU A 47 6.26 0.70 1.51
CA GLU A 47 6.63 -0.70 1.36
C GLU A 47 5.65 -1.37 0.40
N TRP A 48 6.15 -2.30 -0.40
CA TRP A 48 5.31 -3.10 -1.28
C TRP A 48 5.85 -4.53 -1.34
N GLY A 49 4.97 -5.45 -1.68
CA GLY A 49 5.33 -6.85 -1.73
C GLY A 49 4.17 -7.74 -1.32
N ILE A 50 4.49 -8.98 -1.02
CA ILE A 50 3.53 -9.95 -0.52
C ILE A 50 3.70 -10.06 0.99
N TYR A 51 2.62 -9.79 1.73
CA TYR A 51 2.57 -10.04 3.17
C TYR A 51 1.76 -11.29 3.40
N GLN A 52 2.43 -12.35 3.84
CA GLN A 52 1.82 -13.65 4.00
C GLN A 52 1.66 -14.01 5.47
N THR A 53 0.42 -14.30 5.87
CA THR A 53 0.10 -14.75 7.22
C THR A 53 -0.47 -16.17 7.18
N GLY A 54 -0.51 -16.83 8.33
CA GLY A 54 -1.13 -18.15 8.43
C GLY A 54 -0.30 -19.30 7.89
N VAL A 55 0.99 -19.09 7.61
CA VAL A 55 1.88 -20.16 7.12
C VAL A 55 1.96 -21.32 8.12
N SER A 56 2.05 -21.02 9.41
CA SER A 56 2.09 -22.06 10.44
C SER A 56 0.81 -22.88 10.49
N ASP A 57 -0.33 -22.24 10.35
CA ASP A 57 -1.63 -22.92 10.31
C ASP A 57 -1.76 -23.79 9.08
N TRP A 58 -1.31 -23.32 7.93
CA TRP A 58 -1.33 -24.08 6.70
C TRP A 58 -0.46 -25.33 6.83
N LYS A 59 0.76 -25.20 7.36
CA LYS A 59 1.68 -26.33 7.58
C LYS A 59 1.09 -27.36 8.55
N ARG A 60 0.42 -26.91 9.60
CA ARG A 60 -0.22 -27.80 10.56
C ARG A 60 -1.32 -28.64 9.90
N LYS A 61 -2.08 -28.05 8.95
CA LYS A 61 -3.14 -28.73 8.25
C LYS A 61 -2.64 -29.67 7.15
N HIS A 62 -1.53 -29.32 6.48
CA HIS A 62 -1.05 -30.02 5.30
C HIS A 62 0.25 -30.81 5.51
N GLY A 63 0.87 -30.75 6.70
CA GLY A 63 2.07 -31.52 7.05
C GLY A 63 3.30 -31.05 6.28
N GLU A 64 4.04 -32.02 5.76
CA GLU A 64 5.34 -31.76 5.10
C GLU A 64 5.23 -31.21 3.68
N LYS A 65 4.03 -30.96 3.19
CA LYS A 65 3.85 -30.42 1.83
C LYS A 65 4.44 -29.01 1.73
N PRO A 66 5.11 -28.67 0.60
CA PRO A 66 5.61 -27.32 0.40
C PRO A 66 4.47 -26.31 0.41
N TYR A 67 4.70 -25.12 1.00
CA TYR A 67 3.75 -24.03 0.92
C TYR A 67 3.60 -23.59 -0.54
N PRO A 68 2.36 -23.29 -1.00
CA PRO A 68 2.15 -22.89 -2.39
C PRO A 68 2.97 -21.67 -2.76
N THR A 69 3.56 -21.70 -3.96
CA THR A 69 4.29 -20.57 -4.50
C THR A 69 3.33 -19.44 -4.83
N MET A 70 3.67 -18.23 -4.37
CA MET A 70 2.91 -17.02 -4.68
C MET A 70 3.79 -16.04 -5.42
N VAL A 71 3.29 -15.47 -6.50
CA VAL A 71 4.01 -14.54 -7.34
C VAL A 71 3.19 -13.28 -7.56
N VAL A 72 3.84 -12.13 -7.41
CA VAL A 72 3.25 -10.84 -7.72
C VAL A 72 4.23 -10.07 -8.59
N TYR A 73 3.73 -9.40 -9.62
CA TYR A 73 4.54 -8.56 -10.49
C TYR A 73 4.28 -7.10 -10.18
N PHE A 74 5.37 -6.35 -10.01
CA PHE A 74 5.33 -4.92 -9.80
C PHE A 74 6.07 -4.22 -10.94
N ASP A 75 5.54 -3.08 -11.36
CA ASP A 75 6.16 -2.24 -12.35
C ASP A 75 5.91 -0.77 -12.01
N GLU A 76 6.87 0.09 -12.30
CA GLU A 76 6.75 1.53 -12.13
C GLU A 76 6.30 1.94 -10.72
N VAL A 77 7.00 1.45 -9.68
CA VAL A 77 6.74 1.86 -8.30
C VAL A 77 7.47 3.19 -8.06
N ASN A 78 6.71 4.26 -7.86
CA ASN A 78 7.23 5.60 -7.69
C ASN A 78 6.67 6.26 -6.45
N GLN A 79 7.48 7.11 -5.83
CA GLN A 79 7.07 7.95 -4.70
C GLN A 79 7.50 9.39 -4.97
N GLY A 80 6.62 10.33 -4.67
CA GLY A 80 6.91 11.75 -4.85
C GLY A 80 5.91 12.61 -4.10
N ASN A 81 6.09 13.92 -4.20
CA ASN A 81 5.26 14.89 -3.49
C ASN A 81 4.17 15.52 -4.35
N SER A 82 3.94 15.00 -5.55
CA SER A 82 2.84 15.41 -6.40
C SER A 82 2.42 14.26 -7.31
N ARG A 83 1.16 14.30 -7.74
CA ARG A 83 0.63 13.31 -8.69
C ARG A 83 1.43 13.31 -9.99
N GLU A 84 1.76 14.49 -10.49
CA GLU A 84 2.51 14.63 -11.74
C GLU A 84 3.85 13.90 -11.68
N LYS A 85 4.58 14.04 -10.57
CA LYS A 85 5.88 13.39 -10.43
C LYS A 85 5.82 11.87 -10.42
N VAL A 86 4.78 11.29 -9.84
CA VAL A 86 4.68 9.84 -9.74
C VAL A 86 4.07 9.20 -10.97
N THR A 87 3.37 9.95 -11.82
CA THR A 87 2.69 9.40 -12.99
C THR A 87 3.39 9.67 -14.31
N LYS A 88 4.45 10.46 -14.33
CA LYS A 88 5.09 10.90 -15.58
C LYS A 88 5.64 9.76 -16.45
N ASN A 89 5.92 8.60 -15.87
CA ASN A 89 6.48 7.46 -16.58
C ASN A 89 5.45 6.35 -16.87
N LEU A 90 4.16 6.60 -16.60
CA LEU A 90 3.12 5.60 -16.77
C LEU A 90 2.57 5.61 -18.20
N GLY A 91 3.37 5.13 -19.17
CA GLY A 91 2.88 4.81 -20.49
C GLY A 91 2.49 5.98 -21.38
N ASN A 92 2.94 7.16 -21.07
CA ASN A 92 2.59 8.34 -21.86
C ASN A 92 3.80 8.95 -22.52
#